data_e597c2ec113b25cbbf5655dec1df120f
#
_entry.id   e597c2ec113b25cbbf5655dec1df120f
#
_cell.length_a   1.000
_cell.length_b   1.000
_cell.length_c   1.000
_cell.angle_alpha   90.00
_cell.angle_beta   90.00
_cell.angle_gamma   90.00
#
_symmetry.space_group_name_H-M   'P 1'
#
loop_
_entity.id
_entity.type
_entity.pdbx_description
1 polymer ?
#
loop_
_entity_poly.entity_id
_entity_poly.type
_entity_poly.pdbx_seq_one_letter_code
_entity_poly.pdbx_strand_id
1 'polypeptide(L)'
;MSRVSQLAAGLPASFRFGVSSSAYQTEGGLSQSNWADFETETGLEPAGKACDAWERFDEDLLLLKKLRVRSYRLSLSWSRLHLKEGDHYDEVALALP
;
A
#
# COMPACT_ATOMS: atom_id res chain seq x y z
N MET A 1 -32.17 4.99 11.40
CA MET A 1 -31.13 4.44 10.51
C MET A 1 -30.51 5.57 9.71
N SER A 2 -29.18 5.64 9.63
CA SER A 2 -28.50 6.68 8.86
C SER A 2 -28.73 6.50 7.37
N ARG A 3 -28.54 7.58 6.61
CA ARG A 3 -28.61 7.53 5.15
C ARG A 3 -27.60 6.51 4.58
N VAL A 4 -26.41 6.45 5.16
CA VAL A 4 -25.36 5.51 4.76
C VAL A 4 -25.83 4.07 4.96
N SER A 5 -26.44 3.77 6.11
CA SER A 5 -26.97 2.43 6.38
C SER A 5 -28.10 2.06 5.43
N GLN A 6 -28.97 3.02 5.07
CA GLN A 6 -30.03 2.79 4.11
C GLN A 6 -29.49 2.48 2.71
N LEU A 7 -28.46 3.21 2.27
CA LEU A 7 -27.82 2.97 0.98
C LEU A 7 -27.11 1.61 0.97
N ALA A 8 -26.43 1.27 2.06
CA ALA A 8 -25.73 -0.01 2.19
C ALA A 8 -26.71 -1.19 2.14
N ALA A 9 -27.89 -1.04 2.76
CA ALA A 9 -28.91 -2.09 2.75
C ALA A 9 -29.45 -2.38 1.34
N GLY A 10 -29.34 -1.45 0.39
CA GLY A 10 -29.72 -1.63 -1.00
C GLY A 10 -28.72 -2.41 -1.83
N LEU A 11 -27.52 -2.70 -1.29
CA LEU A 11 -26.50 -3.44 -2.02
C LEU A 11 -26.74 -4.95 -1.96
N PRO A 12 -26.38 -5.69 -3.00
CA PRO A 12 -26.51 -7.16 -2.95
C PRO A 12 -25.59 -7.75 -1.86
N ALA A 13 -25.99 -8.90 -1.32
CA ALA A 13 -25.22 -9.59 -0.29
C ALA A 13 -23.80 -9.97 -0.77
N SER A 14 -23.62 -10.13 -2.07
CA SER A 14 -22.34 -10.45 -2.69
C SER A 14 -21.43 -9.23 -2.86
N PHE A 15 -21.93 -8.03 -2.59
CA PHE A 15 -21.13 -6.82 -2.71
C PHE A 15 -20.00 -6.83 -1.69
N ARG A 16 -18.81 -6.47 -2.14
CA ARG A 16 -17.62 -6.45 -1.29
C ARG A 16 -17.11 -5.03 -1.12
N PHE A 17 -17.04 -4.60 0.14
CA PHE A 17 -16.31 -3.39 0.49
C PHE A 17 -14.83 -3.72 0.61
N GLY A 18 -14.01 -2.84 0.11
CA GLY A 18 -12.57 -3.05 0.17
C GLY A 18 -11.82 -1.75 0.32
N VAL A 19 -10.54 -1.89 0.51
CA VAL A 19 -9.60 -0.76 0.55
C VAL A 19 -8.47 -1.01 -0.42
N SER A 20 -7.75 0.04 -0.75
CA SER A 20 -6.59 -0.06 -1.62
C SER A 20 -5.45 0.77 -1.07
N SER A 21 -4.23 0.41 -1.46
CA SER A 21 -3.04 1.16 -1.11
C SER A 21 -2.23 1.49 -2.36
N SER A 22 -1.29 2.40 -2.19
CA SER A 22 -0.32 2.76 -3.21
C SER A 22 1.07 2.66 -2.59
N ALA A 23 1.94 1.85 -3.17
CA ALA A 23 3.23 1.52 -2.58
C ALA A 23 4.04 2.76 -2.21
N TYR A 24 4.27 3.65 -3.15
CA TYR A 24 5.12 4.82 -2.91
C TYR A 24 4.55 5.76 -1.85
N GLN A 25 3.24 5.90 -1.82
CA GLN A 25 2.56 6.82 -0.90
C GLN A 25 2.45 6.28 0.52
N THR A 26 2.59 4.99 0.72
CA THR A 26 2.32 4.36 2.03
C THR A 26 3.47 3.57 2.62
N GLU A 27 4.27 2.87 1.82
CA GLU A 27 5.27 1.93 2.34
C GLU A 27 6.38 2.60 3.13
N GLY A 28 6.95 3.67 2.59
CA GLY A 28 8.14 4.29 3.17
C GLY A 28 9.43 3.61 2.74
N GLY A 29 10.53 4.34 2.81
CA GLY A 29 11.86 3.80 2.53
C GLY A 29 12.14 3.48 1.07
N LEU A 30 11.41 4.07 0.12
CA LEU A 30 11.56 3.80 -1.31
C LEU A 30 12.49 4.81 -2.01
N SER A 31 13.64 5.08 -1.40
CA SER A 31 14.61 6.05 -1.91
C SER A 31 15.28 5.64 -3.22
N GLN A 32 15.17 4.37 -3.61
CA GLN A 32 15.76 3.84 -4.84
C GLN A 32 14.79 3.81 -6.02
N SER A 33 13.60 4.35 -5.85
CA SER A 33 12.64 4.43 -6.94
C SER A 33 12.94 5.61 -7.87
N ASN A 34 12.48 5.51 -9.11
CA ASN A 34 12.62 6.62 -10.07
C ASN A 34 11.83 7.85 -9.62
N TRP A 35 10.74 7.69 -8.89
CA TRP A 35 9.99 8.83 -8.36
C TRP A 35 10.80 9.56 -7.27
N ALA A 36 11.54 8.83 -6.44
CA ALA A 36 12.44 9.45 -5.46
C ALA A 36 13.53 10.26 -6.15
N ASP A 37 14.08 9.78 -7.26
CA ASP A 37 15.02 10.52 -8.07
C ASP A 37 14.40 11.80 -8.63
N PHE A 38 13.18 11.72 -9.13
CA PHE A 38 12.44 12.88 -9.61
C PHE A 38 12.20 13.91 -8.49
N GLU A 39 11.86 13.48 -7.30
CA GLU A 39 11.70 14.37 -6.15
C GLU A 39 12.99 15.14 -5.84
N THR A 40 14.12 14.42 -5.85
CA THR A 40 15.44 15.02 -5.61
C THR A 40 15.80 16.03 -6.69
N GLU A 41 15.61 15.69 -7.94
CA GLU A 41 15.95 16.54 -9.09
C GLU A 41 15.09 17.80 -9.16
N THR A 42 13.83 17.71 -8.77
CA THR A 42 12.89 18.83 -8.85
C THR A 42 12.74 19.62 -7.56
N GLY A 43 13.38 19.18 -6.48
CA GLY A 43 13.30 19.85 -5.18
C GLY A 43 11.97 19.65 -4.47
N LEU A 44 11.21 18.63 -4.84
CA LEU A 44 9.99 18.27 -4.11
C LEU A 44 10.32 17.63 -2.77
N GLU A 45 9.39 17.77 -1.83
CA GLU A 45 9.53 17.13 -0.53
C GLU A 45 9.55 15.60 -0.71
N PRO A 46 10.58 14.90 -0.16
CA PRO A 46 10.65 13.45 -0.30
C PRO A 46 9.58 12.75 0.52
N ALA A 47 9.07 11.63 -0.01
CA ALA A 47 8.09 10.81 0.71
C ALA A 47 8.65 10.23 2.02
N GLY A 48 9.95 9.92 2.06
CA GLY A 48 10.61 9.42 3.27
C GLY A 48 9.96 8.16 3.81
N LYS A 49 9.54 8.20 5.07
CA LYS A 49 8.84 7.08 5.70
C LYS A 49 7.39 6.94 5.24
N ALA A 50 6.83 7.97 4.64
CA ALA A 50 5.42 8.01 4.26
C ALA A 50 4.54 7.56 5.44
N CYS A 51 3.70 6.53 5.24
CA CYS A 51 2.89 5.95 6.31
C CYS A 51 3.59 4.80 7.04
N ASP A 52 4.83 4.52 6.70
CA ASP A 52 5.62 3.43 7.28
C ASP A 52 4.93 2.06 7.15
N ALA A 53 4.14 1.89 6.09
CA ALA A 53 3.28 0.72 5.93
C ALA A 53 4.06 -0.57 5.74
N TRP A 54 5.26 -0.52 5.20
CA TRP A 54 6.09 -1.72 5.06
C TRP A 54 6.42 -2.32 6.42
N GLU A 55 6.86 -1.47 7.37
CA GLU A 55 7.23 -1.92 8.71
C GLU A 55 6.00 -2.23 9.58
N ARG A 56 4.89 -1.55 9.32
CA ARG A 56 3.65 -1.69 10.10
C ARG A 56 2.60 -2.55 9.42
N PHE A 57 3.03 -3.41 8.52
CA PHE A 57 2.12 -4.23 7.72
C PHE A 57 1.16 -5.05 8.58
N ASP A 58 1.68 -5.66 9.64
CA ASP A 58 0.85 -6.48 10.54
C ASP A 58 -0.19 -5.64 11.28
N GLU A 59 0.18 -4.44 11.71
CA GLU A 59 -0.77 -3.52 12.36
C GLU A 59 -1.89 -3.11 11.40
N ASP A 60 -1.54 -2.82 10.16
CA ASP A 60 -2.51 -2.43 9.13
C ASP A 60 -3.46 -3.59 8.82
N LEU A 61 -2.96 -4.81 8.73
CA LEU A 61 -3.80 -5.99 8.52
C LEU A 61 -4.79 -6.19 9.67
N LEU A 62 -4.36 -5.96 10.92
CA LEU A 62 -5.26 -6.04 12.07
C LEU A 62 -6.37 -4.99 12.00
N LEU A 63 -6.04 -3.77 11.56
CA LEU A 63 -7.04 -2.72 11.37
C LEU A 63 -8.03 -3.08 10.29
N LEU A 64 -7.57 -3.63 9.17
CA LEU A 64 -8.44 -4.10 8.09
C LEU A 64 -9.40 -5.19 8.57
N LYS A 65 -8.90 -6.10 9.39
CA LYS A 65 -9.72 -7.16 9.99
C LYS A 65 -10.80 -6.58 10.89
N LYS A 66 -10.47 -5.57 11.69
CA LYS A 66 -11.44 -4.87 12.55
C LYS A 66 -12.50 -4.15 11.74
N LEU A 67 -12.14 -3.58 10.60
CA LEU A 67 -13.07 -2.93 9.68
C LEU A 67 -13.95 -3.91 8.93
N ARG A 68 -13.64 -5.19 8.98
CA ARG A 68 -14.37 -6.26 8.29
C ARG A 68 -14.45 -6.07 6.78
N VAL A 69 -13.44 -5.46 6.19
CA VAL A 69 -13.35 -5.38 4.72
C VAL A 69 -12.98 -6.74 4.15
N ARG A 70 -13.52 -7.04 2.98
CA ARG A 70 -13.33 -8.35 2.33
C ARG A 70 -12.36 -8.33 1.17
N SER A 71 -11.97 -7.13 0.76
CA SER A 71 -11.07 -6.96 -0.37
C SER A 71 -10.00 -5.95 -0.02
N TYR A 72 -8.77 -6.28 -0.39
CA TYR A 72 -7.64 -5.38 -0.20
C TYR A 72 -6.77 -5.40 -1.45
N ARG A 73 -6.69 -4.26 -2.14
CA ARG A 73 -5.80 -4.13 -3.30
C ARG A 73 -4.46 -3.63 -2.81
N LEU A 74 -3.50 -4.54 -2.78
CA LEU A 74 -2.13 -4.24 -2.37
C LEU A 74 -1.31 -3.80 -3.58
N SER A 75 -0.60 -2.71 -3.42
CA SER A 75 0.38 -2.25 -4.39
C SER A 75 1.79 -2.52 -3.83
N LEU A 76 2.63 -3.14 -4.61
CA LEU A 76 4.00 -3.44 -4.24
C LEU A 76 4.96 -2.59 -5.08
N SER A 77 6.00 -2.07 -4.43
CA SER A 77 7.00 -1.29 -5.14
C SER A 77 7.98 -2.21 -5.85
N TRP A 78 8.05 -2.07 -7.16
CA TRP A 78 9.03 -2.81 -7.97
C TRP A 78 10.46 -2.48 -7.54
N SER A 79 10.73 -1.22 -7.16
CA SER A 79 12.06 -0.79 -6.73
C SER A 79 12.54 -1.47 -5.45
N ARG A 80 11.61 -1.94 -4.62
CA ARG A 80 11.96 -2.72 -3.42
C ARG A 80 12.23 -4.19 -3.76
N LEU A 81 11.46 -4.74 -4.66
CA LEU A 81 11.53 -6.15 -5.03
C LEU A 81 12.66 -6.44 -6.02
N HIS A 82 12.97 -5.48 -6.88
CA HIS A 82 13.91 -5.64 -7.97
C HIS A 82 14.85 -4.43 -8.03
N LEU A 83 15.93 -4.49 -7.28
CA LEU A 83 16.82 -3.35 -7.02
C LEU A 83 17.72 -2.99 -8.22
N LYS A 84 17.96 -3.90 -9.15
CA LYS A 84 18.88 -3.73 -10.28
C LYS A 84 18.25 -4.21 -11.56
N GLU A 85 18.72 -3.69 -12.67
CA GLU A 85 18.34 -4.22 -13.97
C GLU A 85 18.79 -5.69 -14.10
N GLY A 86 18.01 -6.49 -14.80
CA GLY A 86 18.21 -7.93 -14.96
C GLY A 86 17.25 -8.73 -14.08
N ASP A 87 17.64 -9.94 -13.75
CA ASP A 87 16.77 -10.91 -13.07
C ASP A 87 17.03 -11.01 -11.55
N HIS A 88 17.63 -10.00 -10.97
CA HIS A 88 17.97 -10.01 -9.54
C HIS A 88 16.86 -9.39 -8.69
N TYR A 89 16.24 -10.21 -7.86
CA TYR A 89 15.20 -9.79 -6.92
C TYR A 89 15.75 -9.74 -5.50
N ASP A 90 15.17 -8.87 -4.70
CA ASP A 90 15.44 -8.86 -3.26
C ASP A 90 14.59 -9.95 -2.59
N GLU A 91 15.22 -11.07 -2.27
CA GLU A 91 14.53 -12.22 -1.68
C GLU A 91 13.96 -11.93 -0.30
N VAL A 92 14.62 -11.07 0.48
CA VAL A 92 14.14 -10.65 1.79
C VAL A 92 12.84 -9.86 1.65
N ALA A 93 12.80 -8.93 0.69
CA ALA A 93 11.59 -8.16 0.41
C ALA A 93 10.48 -9.05 -0.14
N LEU A 94 10.82 -10.03 -1.00
CA LEU A 94 9.82 -10.96 -1.54
C LEU A 94 9.16 -11.83 -0.49
N ALA A 95 9.84 -12.06 0.64
CA ALA A 95 9.26 -12.85 1.73
C ALA A 95 8.07 -12.16 2.41
N LEU A 96 7.96 -10.84 2.26
CA LEU A 96 6.97 -9.97 2.89
C LEU A 96 6.95 -10.06 4.41
N PRO A 97 6.84 -8.96 5.11
CA PRO A 97 6.74 -8.99 6.56
C PRO A 97 5.44 -9.65 7.03
#